data_ec0e4c01e0d9dc5b17088fda6ea28a01
#
_entry.id   ec0e4c01e0d9dc5b17088fda6ea28a01
#
_cell.length_a   1.000
_cell.length_b   1.000
_cell.length_c   1.000
_cell.angle_alpha   90.00
_cell.angle_beta   90.00
_cell.angle_gamma   90.00
#
_symmetry.space_group_name_H-M   'P 1'
#
loop_
_entity.id
_entity.type
_entity.pdbx_description
1 polymer ?
#
loop_
_entity_poly.entity_id
_entity_poly.type
_entity_poly.pdbx_seq_one_letter_code
_entity_poly.pdbx_strand_id
1 'polypeptide(L)'
;LDLSFIFQIQDLLRKNSELFYEKRVPQKSPDFRENESILDQIREEDKLLSYPYESIRPFLKMLTEAAEDESVISIKMTLYRLAKQSKVVEALCEAAENGKEVVVLVELRARFDEENNIRWSRMLEQAGCQIIYGLEGYKVHSKLCLITRRSEKGIEYITQIGTGNYNEKTARLYTDLCLMTVNEQIGMEAARVFQALTKGEII
;
A
#
# COMPACT_ATOMS: atom_id res chain seq x y z
N LEU A 1 3.20 30.41 9.60
CA LEU A 1 2.32 31.02 8.58
C LEU A 1 1.33 29.93 8.14
N ASP A 2 0.03 30.17 8.35
CA ASP A 2 -1.00 29.28 7.82
C ASP A 2 -1.29 29.68 6.37
N LEU A 3 -1.03 28.75 5.45
CA LEU A 3 -1.29 28.93 4.02
C LEU A 3 -2.57 28.23 3.55
N SER A 4 -3.39 27.72 4.45
CA SER A 4 -4.63 27.00 4.10
C SER A 4 -5.64 27.88 3.36
N PHE A 5 -5.58 29.22 3.54
CA PHE A 5 -6.41 30.17 2.81
C PHE A 5 -6.24 30.08 1.27
N ILE A 6 -5.10 29.58 0.79
CA ILE A 6 -4.85 29.40 -0.65
C ILE A 6 -5.89 28.44 -1.25
N PHE A 7 -6.30 27.42 -0.52
CA PHE A 7 -7.36 26.49 -0.99
C PHE A 7 -8.71 27.21 -1.12
N GLN A 8 -8.99 28.19 -0.26
CA GLN A 8 -10.22 29.00 -0.39
C GLN A 8 -10.16 29.89 -1.64
N ILE A 9 -8.99 30.50 -1.92
CA ILE A 9 -8.78 31.27 -3.15
C ILE A 9 -8.94 30.36 -4.38
N GLN A 10 -8.35 29.16 -4.34
CA GLN A 10 -8.48 28.17 -5.39
C GLN A 10 -9.95 27.83 -5.67
N ASP A 11 -10.75 27.63 -4.62
CA ASP A 11 -12.18 27.33 -4.75
C ASP A 11 -12.97 28.50 -5.35
N LEU A 12 -12.66 29.73 -4.98
CA LEU A 12 -13.27 30.94 -5.55
C LEU A 12 -12.95 31.11 -7.04
N LEU A 13 -11.74 30.73 -7.45
CA LEU A 13 -11.25 30.89 -8.82
C LEU A 13 -11.58 29.67 -9.72
N ARG A 14 -12.25 28.64 -9.23
CA ARG A 14 -12.52 27.38 -9.95
C ARG A 14 -13.17 27.56 -11.33
N LYS A 15 -13.88 28.67 -11.54
CA LYS A 15 -14.56 28.99 -12.82
C LYS A 15 -13.58 29.53 -13.88
N ASN A 16 -12.39 29.92 -13.49
CA ASN A 16 -11.37 30.48 -14.37
C ASN A 16 -10.40 29.36 -14.78
N SER A 17 -10.81 28.53 -15.75
CA SER A 17 -10.05 27.34 -16.17
C SER A 17 -8.62 27.67 -16.63
N GLU A 18 -8.39 28.87 -17.14
CA GLU A 18 -7.09 29.37 -17.59
C GLU A 18 -6.05 29.50 -16.46
N LEU A 19 -6.50 29.54 -15.20
CA LEU A 19 -5.63 29.59 -14.02
C LEU A 19 -5.22 28.20 -13.50
N PHE A 20 -5.73 27.13 -14.09
CA PHE A 20 -5.51 25.78 -13.63
C PHE A 20 -4.91 24.91 -14.74
N TYR A 21 -4.02 24.02 -14.34
CA TYR A 21 -3.60 22.95 -15.23
C TYR A 21 -4.76 21.99 -15.50
N GLU A 22 -4.77 21.40 -16.69
CA GLU A 22 -5.69 20.32 -17.01
C GLU A 22 -5.56 19.18 -15.98
N LYS A 23 -6.70 18.63 -15.58
CA LYS A 23 -6.74 17.54 -14.63
C LYS A 23 -6.15 16.28 -15.25
N ARG A 24 -5.01 15.84 -14.75
CA ARG A 24 -4.42 14.57 -15.16
C ARG A 24 -5.25 13.41 -14.66
N VAL A 25 -5.53 12.47 -15.55
CA VAL A 25 -6.21 11.20 -15.25
C VAL A 25 -5.17 10.09 -15.40
N PRO A 26 -4.88 9.33 -14.33
CA PRO A 26 -3.97 8.20 -14.42
C PRO A 26 -4.45 7.20 -15.48
N GLN A 27 -3.55 6.79 -16.35
CA GLN A 27 -3.84 5.85 -17.44
C GLN A 27 -3.79 4.41 -16.92
N LYS A 28 -4.38 3.48 -17.67
CA LYS A 28 -4.15 2.06 -17.44
C LYS A 28 -2.70 1.74 -17.82
N SER A 29 -2.03 0.95 -16.99
CA SER A 29 -0.70 0.47 -17.36
C SER A 29 -0.80 -0.56 -18.48
N PRO A 30 0.01 -0.44 -19.54
CA PRO A 30 0.04 -1.42 -20.62
C PRO A 30 0.62 -2.77 -20.18
N ASP A 31 1.37 -2.81 -19.06
CA ASP A 31 2.03 -4.00 -18.55
C ASP A 31 1.05 -4.99 -17.90
N PHE A 32 -0.21 -4.59 -17.70
CA PHE A 32 -1.23 -5.43 -17.09
C PHE A 32 -2.32 -5.80 -18.08
N ARG A 33 -2.57 -7.11 -18.19
CA ARG A 33 -3.68 -7.66 -18.97
C ARG A 33 -4.98 -7.55 -18.17
N GLU A 34 -6.03 -7.06 -18.84
CA GLU A 34 -7.36 -6.97 -18.23
C GLU A 34 -7.96 -8.38 -18.04
N ASN A 35 -8.79 -8.54 -17.02
CA ASN A 35 -9.51 -9.77 -16.69
C ASN A 35 -8.63 -10.99 -16.33
N GLU A 36 -7.34 -10.79 -16.16
CA GLU A 36 -6.43 -11.81 -15.64
C GLU A 36 -6.03 -11.50 -14.19
N SER A 37 -5.60 -12.53 -13.44
CA SER A 37 -5.10 -12.37 -12.09
C SER A 37 -3.84 -11.51 -12.07
N ILE A 38 -3.80 -10.51 -11.20
CA ILE A 38 -2.61 -9.69 -10.99
C ILE A 38 -1.49 -10.51 -10.35
N LEU A 39 -1.84 -11.40 -9.42
CA LEU A 39 -0.87 -12.28 -8.76
C LEU A 39 -0.16 -13.17 -9.79
N ASP A 40 -0.90 -13.73 -10.75
CA ASP A 40 -0.31 -14.58 -11.79
C ASP A 40 0.56 -13.77 -12.75
N GLN A 41 0.13 -12.57 -13.13
CA GLN A 41 0.94 -11.69 -13.99
C GLN A 41 2.26 -11.27 -13.34
N ILE A 42 2.28 -11.01 -12.02
CA ILE A 42 3.51 -10.72 -11.27
C ILE A 42 4.43 -11.96 -11.22
N ARG A 43 3.86 -13.17 -11.21
CA ARG A 43 4.63 -14.43 -11.24
C ARG A 43 5.28 -14.69 -12.60
N GLU A 44 4.71 -14.19 -13.67
CA GLU A 44 5.28 -14.29 -15.01
C GLU A 44 6.47 -13.35 -15.21
N GLU A 45 6.33 -12.11 -14.72
CA GLU A 45 7.37 -11.07 -14.85
C GLU A 45 7.18 -9.95 -13.82
N ASP A 46 8.26 -9.29 -13.45
CA ASP A 46 8.22 -8.12 -12.58
C ASP A 46 7.34 -7.01 -13.19
N LYS A 47 6.53 -6.37 -12.36
CA LYS A 47 5.63 -5.28 -12.76
C LYS A 47 6.05 -3.97 -12.10
N LEU A 48 6.12 -2.90 -12.89
CA LEU A 48 6.45 -1.57 -12.42
C LEU A 48 5.34 -0.58 -12.78
N LEU A 49 4.81 0.12 -11.77
CA LEU A 49 3.89 1.23 -11.97
C LEU A 49 4.59 2.56 -11.70
N SER A 50 4.31 3.55 -12.52
CA SER A 50 4.80 4.92 -12.39
C SER A 50 3.65 5.87 -12.10
N TYR A 51 3.54 6.32 -10.85
CA TYR A 51 2.56 7.33 -10.45
C TYR A 51 3.06 8.74 -10.79
N PRO A 52 2.18 9.69 -11.02
CA PRO A 52 0.71 9.66 -11.14
C PRO A 52 0.23 9.33 -12.55
N TYR A 53 1.11 8.90 -13.44
CA TYR A 53 0.82 8.67 -14.85
C TYR A 53 -0.02 7.41 -15.03
N GLU A 54 0.31 6.36 -14.27
CA GLU A 54 -0.41 5.11 -14.24
C GLU A 54 -1.29 4.98 -13.00
N SER A 55 -2.34 4.17 -13.12
CA SER A 55 -3.31 3.96 -12.06
C SER A 55 -2.77 3.05 -10.96
N ILE A 56 -3.06 3.36 -9.69
CA ILE A 56 -2.81 2.49 -8.53
C ILE A 56 -3.70 1.22 -8.52
N ARG A 57 -4.68 1.12 -9.42
CA ARG A 57 -5.64 0.02 -9.43
C ARG A 57 -5.02 -1.38 -9.47
N PRO A 58 -3.97 -1.67 -10.26
CA PRO A 58 -3.34 -2.99 -10.25
C PRO A 58 -2.81 -3.38 -8.86
N PHE A 59 -2.18 -2.44 -8.13
CA PHE A 59 -1.73 -2.68 -6.76
C PHE A 59 -2.92 -2.97 -5.81
N LEU A 60 -4.00 -2.21 -5.90
CA LEU A 60 -5.19 -2.47 -5.08
C LEU A 60 -5.83 -3.83 -5.41
N LYS A 61 -5.89 -4.19 -6.69
CA LYS A 61 -6.39 -5.48 -7.15
C LYS A 61 -5.50 -6.63 -6.66
N MET A 62 -4.17 -6.46 -6.66
CA MET A 62 -3.24 -7.42 -6.06
C MET A 62 -3.59 -7.73 -4.60
N LEU A 63 -3.90 -6.71 -3.80
CA LEU A 63 -4.28 -6.90 -2.39
C LEU A 63 -5.63 -7.62 -2.25
N THR A 64 -6.63 -7.24 -3.06
CA THR A 64 -7.95 -7.89 -3.04
C THR A 64 -7.83 -9.36 -3.47
N GLU A 65 -7.13 -9.65 -4.56
CA GLU A 65 -6.87 -11.03 -4.97
C GLU A 65 -6.13 -11.84 -3.88
N ALA A 66 -5.14 -11.23 -3.23
CA ALA A 66 -4.42 -11.88 -2.13
C ALA A 66 -5.32 -12.13 -0.91
N ALA A 67 -6.30 -11.28 -0.65
CA ALA A 67 -7.27 -11.49 0.42
C ALA A 67 -8.20 -12.69 0.15
N GLU A 68 -8.53 -12.95 -1.11
CA GLU A 68 -9.43 -14.03 -1.54
C GLU A 68 -8.69 -15.36 -1.82
N ASP A 69 -7.44 -15.33 -2.30
CA ASP A 69 -6.68 -16.51 -2.72
C ASP A 69 -6.38 -17.45 -1.53
N GLU A 70 -6.93 -18.66 -1.55
CA GLU A 70 -6.73 -19.70 -0.51
C GLU A 70 -5.26 -20.12 -0.34
N SER A 71 -4.44 -19.95 -1.36
CA SER A 71 -3.01 -20.27 -1.28
C SER A 71 -2.23 -19.23 -0.46
N VAL A 72 -2.74 -18.01 -0.31
CA VAL A 72 -2.11 -16.94 0.47
C VAL A 72 -2.24 -17.24 1.96
N ILE A 73 -1.09 -17.23 2.65
CA ILE A 73 -0.97 -17.54 4.08
C ILE A 73 -0.94 -16.25 4.91
N SER A 74 -0.18 -15.25 4.42
CA SER A 74 -0.01 -14.00 5.16
C SER A 74 0.16 -12.80 4.25
N ILE A 75 -0.25 -11.64 4.77
CA ILE A 75 0.01 -10.32 4.18
C ILE A 75 0.65 -9.45 5.26
N LYS A 76 1.85 -8.92 4.99
CA LYS A 76 2.58 -8.03 5.89
C LYS A 76 2.83 -6.70 5.20
N MET A 77 2.52 -5.58 5.88
CA MET A 77 2.54 -4.28 5.22
C MET A 77 2.95 -3.15 6.15
N THR A 78 3.70 -2.17 5.63
CA THR A 78 3.99 -0.92 6.35
C THR A 78 3.06 0.18 5.89
N LEU A 79 2.39 0.86 6.82
CA LEU A 79 1.46 1.95 6.53
C LEU A 79 1.93 3.24 7.19
N TYR A 80 2.03 4.31 6.40
CA TYR A 80 2.44 5.62 6.87
C TYR A 80 1.32 6.66 6.79
N ARG A 81 0.71 6.82 5.63
CA ARG A 81 -0.44 7.71 5.38
C ARG A 81 -1.49 7.00 4.56
N LEU A 82 -2.69 6.97 5.08
CA LEU A 82 -3.83 6.31 4.45
C LEU A 82 -4.87 7.33 4.00
N ALA A 83 -5.63 7.00 2.98
CA ALA A 83 -6.79 7.77 2.58
C ALA A 83 -7.90 7.67 3.65
N LYS A 84 -8.80 8.67 3.72
CA LYS A 84 -9.95 8.64 4.65
C LYS A 84 -10.89 7.45 4.38
N GLN A 85 -10.98 7.00 3.14
CA GLN A 85 -11.59 5.75 2.70
C GLN A 85 -10.49 5.00 1.97
N SER A 86 -9.91 3.99 2.60
CA SER A 86 -8.74 3.28 2.09
C SER A 86 -9.11 1.87 1.69
N LYS A 87 -9.04 1.61 0.38
CA LYS A 87 -9.19 0.25 -0.16
C LYS A 87 -8.08 -0.70 0.28
N VAL A 88 -6.93 -0.16 0.65
CA VAL A 88 -5.84 -0.95 1.23
C VAL A 88 -6.29 -1.53 2.57
N VAL A 89 -6.88 -0.71 3.45
CA VAL A 89 -7.38 -1.18 4.75
C VAL A 89 -8.53 -2.17 4.57
N GLU A 90 -9.46 -1.88 3.66
CA GLU A 90 -10.57 -2.79 3.34
C GLU A 90 -10.04 -4.18 2.96
N ALA A 91 -9.08 -4.26 2.03
CA ALA A 91 -8.49 -5.53 1.60
C ALA A 91 -7.71 -6.25 2.72
N LEU A 92 -7.02 -5.52 3.61
CA LEU A 92 -6.32 -6.13 4.74
C LEU A 92 -7.29 -6.68 5.79
N CYS A 93 -8.40 -5.99 6.07
CA CYS A 93 -9.47 -6.50 6.94
C CYS A 93 -10.08 -7.77 6.35
N GLU A 94 -10.43 -7.75 5.07
CA GLU A 94 -10.98 -8.92 4.35
C GLU A 94 -10.01 -10.11 4.39
N ALA A 95 -8.70 -9.87 4.20
CA ALA A 95 -7.69 -10.93 4.32
C ALA A 95 -7.68 -11.57 5.70
N ALA A 96 -7.75 -10.77 6.79
CA ALA A 96 -7.80 -11.28 8.15
C ALA A 96 -9.10 -12.05 8.43
N GLU A 97 -10.24 -11.54 7.98
CA GLU A 97 -11.54 -12.20 8.09
C GLU A 97 -11.57 -13.54 7.33
N ASN A 98 -10.83 -13.64 6.21
CA ASN A 98 -10.62 -14.87 5.45
C ASN A 98 -9.55 -15.81 6.07
N GLY A 99 -9.11 -15.53 7.31
CA GLY A 99 -8.22 -16.39 8.10
C GLY A 99 -6.74 -16.30 7.76
N LYS A 100 -6.30 -15.26 7.04
CA LYS A 100 -4.88 -15.03 6.75
C LYS A 100 -4.19 -14.32 7.91
N GLU A 101 -2.89 -14.61 8.13
CA GLU A 101 -2.07 -13.82 9.04
C GLU A 101 -1.82 -12.44 8.43
N VAL A 102 -2.39 -11.41 9.03
CA VAL A 102 -2.18 -10.02 8.58
C VAL A 102 -1.41 -9.25 9.62
N VAL A 103 -0.21 -8.76 9.26
CA VAL A 103 0.65 -7.96 10.13
C VAL A 103 0.85 -6.58 9.51
N VAL A 104 0.47 -5.56 10.23
CA VAL A 104 0.52 -4.18 9.74
C VAL A 104 1.32 -3.31 10.69
N LEU A 105 2.40 -2.71 10.19
CA LEU A 105 3.07 -1.63 10.89
C LEU A 105 2.37 -0.31 10.56
N VAL A 106 1.86 0.38 11.57
CA VAL A 106 1.23 1.70 11.45
C VAL A 106 2.11 2.76 12.09
N GLU A 107 2.60 3.73 11.31
CA GLU A 107 3.33 4.88 11.83
C GLU A 107 2.37 5.95 12.34
N LEU A 108 2.15 5.98 13.66
CA LEU A 108 1.22 6.91 14.30
C LEU A 108 1.69 8.38 14.25
N ARG A 109 3.00 8.61 14.11
CA ARG A 109 3.59 9.97 14.08
C ARG A 109 3.61 10.59 12.67
N ALA A 110 2.74 10.12 11.78
CA ALA A 110 2.55 10.74 10.46
C ALA A 110 1.85 12.09 10.66
N ARG A 111 2.58 13.21 10.45
CA ARG A 111 2.05 14.56 10.63
C ARG A 111 0.74 14.78 9.88
N PHE A 112 -0.26 15.34 10.56
CA PHE A 112 -1.60 15.70 10.06
C PHE A 112 -2.52 14.50 9.75
N ASP A 113 -2.11 13.28 10.05
CA ASP A 113 -2.90 12.07 9.79
C ASP A 113 -3.08 11.19 11.04
N GLU A 114 -2.70 11.70 12.23
CA GLU A 114 -2.68 10.93 13.48
C GLU A 114 -4.06 10.34 13.82
N GLU A 115 -5.12 11.15 13.79
CA GLU A 115 -6.48 10.68 14.09
C GLU A 115 -6.96 9.62 13.09
N ASN A 116 -6.63 9.81 11.81
CA ASN A 116 -7.00 8.88 10.76
C ASN A 116 -6.27 7.54 10.93
N ASN A 117 -4.97 7.58 11.27
CA ASN A 117 -4.18 6.37 11.49
C ASN A 117 -4.66 5.62 12.75
N ILE A 118 -5.03 6.32 13.83
CA ILE A 118 -5.62 5.69 15.04
C ILE A 118 -6.95 5.00 14.70
N ARG A 119 -7.81 5.65 13.90
CA ARG A 119 -9.07 5.03 13.50
C ARG A 119 -8.86 3.77 12.67
N TRP A 120 -7.93 3.79 11.73
CA TRP A 120 -7.62 2.65 10.88
C TRP A 120 -6.93 1.51 11.64
N SER A 121 -6.03 1.82 12.59
CA SER A 121 -5.41 0.78 13.42
C SER A 121 -6.46 0.01 14.23
N ARG A 122 -7.44 0.72 14.82
CA ARG A 122 -8.54 0.07 15.56
C ARG A 122 -9.40 -0.82 14.66
N MET A 123 -9.69 -0.39 13.44
CA MET A 123 -10.47 -1.17 12.49
C MET A 123 -9.73 -2.44 12.08
N LEU A 124 -8.43 -2.34 11.80
CA LEU A 124 -7.57 -3.48 11.49
C LEU A 124 -7.48 -4.46 12.68
N GLU A 125 -7.31 -3.97 13.91
CA GLU A 125 -7.31 -4.82 15.11
C GLU A 125 -8.65 -5.56 15.29
N GLN A 126 -9.77 -4.88 15.08
CA GLN A 126 -11.11 -5.49 15.17
C GLN A 126 -11.32 -6.59 14.12
N ALA A 127 -10.72 -6.45 12.94
CA ALA A 127 -10.75 -7.49 11.89
C ALA A 127 -9.79 -8.66 12.18
N GLY A 128 -8.95 -8.57 13.22
CA GLY A 128 -8.00 -9.63 13.60
C GLY A 128 -6.58 -9.44 13.08
N CYS A 129 -6.25 -8.26 12.53
CA CYS A 129 -4.88 -7.95 12.14
C CYS A 129 -3.97 -7.71 13.36
N GLN A 130 -2.74 -8.16 13.28
CA GLN A 130 -1.69 -7.80 14.23
C GLN A 130 -1.12 -6.43 13.89
N ILE A 131 -1.19 -5.47 14.82
CA ILE A 131 -0.68 -4.12 14.61
C ILE A 131 0.65 -3.92 15.34
N ILE A 132 1.63 -3.33 14.63
CA ILE A 132 2.90 -2.87 15.18
C ILE A 132 2.88 -1.34 15.16
N TYR A 133 2.98 -0.70 16.31
CA TYR A 133 2.93 0.75 16.47
C TYR A 133 4.32 1.40 16.40
N GLY A 134 4.95 1.28 15.22
CA GLY A 134 6.27 1.86 14.97
C GLY A 134 7.40 1.29 15.83
N LEU A 135 8.55 1.98 15.82
CA LEU A 135 9.70 1.68 16.66
C LEU A 135 10.01 2.92 17.52
N GLU A 136 10.38 2.70 18.80
CA GLU A 136 10.77 3.80 19.68
C GLU A 136 12.03 4.50 19.15
N GLY A 137 11.98 5.83 19.06
CA GLY A 137 13.10 6.66 18.57
C GLY A 137 13.25 6.71 17.04
N TYR A 138 12.52 5.91 16.29
CA TYR A 138 12.61 5.84 14.83
C TYR A 138 11.26 6.07 14.14
N LYS A 139 11.30 6.48 12.87
CA LYS A 139 10.14 6.50 11.99
C LYS A 139 10.31 5.46 10.90
N VAL A 140 9.35 4.57 10.76
CA VAL A 140 9.32 3.63 9.65
C VAL A 140 8.69 4.32 8.44
N HIS A 141 9.50 4.62 7.44
CA HIS A 141 9.08 5.33 6.23
C HIS A 141 9.09 4.44 4.98
N SER A 142 9.39 3.16 5.12
CA SER A 142 9.36 2.18 4.03
C SER A 142 7.94 2.01 3.47
N LYS A 143 7.83 1.66 2.20
CA LYS A 143 6.60 1.27 1.53
C LYS A 143 6.83 -0.15 1.04
N LEU A 144 6.48 -1.09 1.90
CA LEU A 144 6.76 -2.51 1.73
C LEU A 144 5.48 -3.31 2.00
N CYS A 145 5.12 -4.15 1.06
CA CYS A 145 4.08 -5.15 1.20
C CYS A 145 4.68 -6.52 0.85
N LEU A 146 4.50 -7.49 1.72
CA LEU A 146 4.92 -8.87 1.53
C LEU A 146 3.71 -9.79 1.62
N ILE A 147 3.40 -10.48 0.54
CA ILE A 147 2.41 -11.54 0.48
C ILE A 147 3.16 -12.86 0.47
N THR A 148 2.82 -13.77 1.39
CA THR A 148 3.38 -15.11 1.47
C THR A 148 2.31 -16.10 1.04
N ARG A 149 2.62 -16.97 0.09
CA ARG A 149 1.68 -17.99 -0.38
C ARG A 149 2.31 -19.39 -0.46
N ARG A 150 1.46 -20.39 -0.48
CA ARG A 150 1.87 -21.77 -0.80
C ARG A 150 1.93 -21.95 -2.31
N SER A 151 2.95 -22.63 -2.77
CA SER A 151 3.07 -23.07 -4.16
C SER A 151 3.46 -24.56 -4.20
N GLU A 152 3.46 -25.17 -5.37
CA GLU A 152 3.91 -26.54 -5.55
C GLU A 152 5.38 -26.74 -5.12
N LYS A 153 6.18 -25.69 -5.18
CA LYS A 153 7.61 -25.69 -4.81
C LYS A 153 7.86 -25.31 -3.33
N GLY A 154 6.81 -25.06 -2.56
CA GLY A 154 6.91 -24.61 -1.16
C GLY A 154 6.36 -23.21 -0.95
N ILE A 155 7.10 -22.35 -0.25
CA ILE A 155 6.70 -20.97 0.01
C ILE A 155 7.16 -20.07 -1.13
N GLU A 156 6.26 -19.23 -1.60
CA GLU A 156 6.51 -18.19 -2.58
C GLU A 156 6.19 -16.81 -1.98
N TYR A 157 7.02 -15.84 -2.28
CA TYR A 157 6.84 -14.45 -1.88
C TYR A 157 6.43 -13.61 -3.08
N ILE A 158 5.40 -12.78 -2.90
CA ILE A 158 5.09 -11.66 -3.80
C ILE A 158 5.37 -10.40 -3.01
N THR A 159 6.35 -9.63 -3.45
CA THR A 159 6.82 -8.44 -2.75
C THR A 159 6.50 -7.20 -3.56
N GLN A 160 5.88 -6.22 -2.91
CA GLN A 160 5.75 -4.90 -3.49
C GLN A 160 6.62 -3.93 -2.70
N ILE A 161 7.43 -3.15 -3.42
CA ILE A 161 8.27 -2.07 -2.89
C ILE A 161 7.92 -0.78 -3.61
N GLY A 162 7.72 0.29 -2.86
CA GLY A 162 7.37 1.59 -3.43
C GLY A 162 8.14 2.75 -2.84
N THR A 163 8.16 3.87 -3.57
CA THR A 163 8.65 5.15 -3.07
C THR A 163 7.51 5.97 -2.46
N GLY A 164 6.27 5.77 -2.93
CA GLY A 164 5.06 6.48 -2.54
C GLY A 164 4.22 5.79 -1.46
N ASN A 165 3.49 6.59 -0.68
CA ASN A 165 2.57 6.05 0.31
C ASN A 165 1.40 5.29 -0.33
N TYR A 166 0.87 4.32 0.40
CA TYR A 166 -0.33 3.56 0.02
C TYR A 166 -1.61 4.41 0.21
N ASN A 167 -1.74 5.41 -0.66
CA ASN A 167 -2.83 6.38 -0.57
C ASN A 167 -3.30 6.75 -1.97
N GLU A 168 -4.54 6.45 -2.28
CA GLU A 168 -5.16 6.60 -3.59
C GLU A 168 -5.21 8.05 -4.07
N LYS A 169 -5.20 9.02 -3.13
CA LYS A 169 -5.16 10.45 -3.47
C LYS A 169 -3.76 10.90 -3.83
N THR A 170 -2.76 10.53 -3.00
CA THR A 170 -1.39 10.94 -3.24
C THR A 170 -0.79 10.27 -4.47
N ALA A 171 -1.19 9.04 -4.79
CA ALA A 171 -0.81 8.35 -6.02
C ALA A 171 -1.27 9.06 -7.31
N ARG A 172 -2.16 10.05 -7.21
CA ARG A 172 -2.58 10.89 -8.34
C ARG A 172 -1.83 12.23 -8.42
N LEU A 173 -0.94 12.52 -7.47
CA LEU A 173 -0.30 13.81 -7.31
C LEU A 173 1.22 13.73 -7.32
N TYR A 174 1.77 12.68 -6.72
CA TYR A 174 3.21 12.54 -6.52
C TYR A 174 3.80 11.59 -7.54
N THR A 175 5.02 11.91 -7.98
CA THR A 175 5.81 11.03 -8.84
C THR A 175 6.48 9.98 -7.99
N ASP A 176 5.98 8.74 -8.10
CA ASP A 176 6.43 7.60 -7.31
C ASP A 176 6.49 6.34 -8.18
N LEU A 177 7.28 5.38 -7.74
CA LEU A 177 7.41 4.07 -8.37
C LEU A 177 6.86 2.98 -7.46
N CYS A 178 6.31 1.93 -8.07
CA CYS A 178 5.76 0.77 -7.38
C CYS A 178 6.18 -0.50 -8.14
N LEU A 179 7.19 -1.19 -7.60
CA LEU A 179 7.65 -2.49 -8.10
C LEU A 179 6.88 -3.62 -7.42
N MET A 180 6.44 -4.59 -8.20
CA MET A 180 5.84 -5.86 -7.75
C MET A 180 6.62 -7.01 -8.36
N THR A 181 7.12 -7.94 -7.54
CA THR A 181 8.05 -9.00 -7.95
C THR A 181 7.88 -10.27 -7.15
N VAL A 182 8.21 -11.42 -7.76
CA VAL A 182 8.38 -12.71 -7.06
C VAL A 182 9.84 -13.08 -6.86
N ASN A 183 10.75 -12.13 -6.99
CA ASN A 183 12.17 -12.38 -6.72
C ASN A 183 12.36 -12.89 -5.29
N GLU A 184 12.84 -14.13 -5.16
CA GLU A 184 12.96 -14.84 -3.89
C GLU A 184 13.88 -14.10 -2.90
N GLN A 185 14.98 -13.55 -3.39
CA GLN A 185 15.93 -12.83 -2.56
C GLN A 185 15.32 -11.56 -1.96
N ILE A 186 14.57 -10.80 -2.77
CA ILE A 186 13.83 -9.61 -2.31
C ILE A 186 12.75 -10.04 -1.29
N GLY A 187 12.04 -11.14 -1.55
CA GLY A 187 11.03 -11.67 -0.64
C GLY A 187 11.60 -12.08 0.70
N MET A 188 12.75 -12.77 0.71
CA MET A 188 13.44 -13.16 1.94
C MET A 188 13.93 -11.93 2.74
N GLU A 189 14.47 -10.91 2.08
CA GLU A 189 14.87 -9.66 2.74
C GLU A 189 13.65 -8.94 3.33
N ALA A 190 12.54 -8.86 2.60
CA ALA A 190 11.28 -8.31 3.11
C ALA A 190 10.77 -9.08 4.34
N ALA A 191 10.85 -10.42 4.33
CA ALA A 191 10.47 -11.24 5.48
C ALA A 191 11.35 -10.95 6.71
N ARG A 192 12.67 -10.78 6.54
CA ARG A 192 13.60 -10.39 7.62
C ARG A 192 13.25 -9.01 8.19
N VAL A 193 12.91 -8.04 7.31
CA VAL A 193 12.45 -6.72 7.74
C VAL A 193 11.24 -6.83 8.66
N PHE A 194 10.19 -7.55 8.26
CA PHE A 194 9.01 -7.72 9.10
C PHE A 194 9.30 -8.52 10.38
N GLN A 195 10.19 -9.50 10.34
CA GLN A 195 10.61 -10.23 11.54
C GLN A 195 11.29 -9.31 12.55
N ALA A 196 12.20 -8.45 12.11
CA ALA A 196 12.87 -7.49 12.98
C ALA A 196 11.88 -6.46 13.54
N LEU A 197 11.01 -5.89 12.68
CA LEU A 197 9.96 -4.97 13.12
C LEU A 197 9.04 -5.57 14.19
N THR A 198 8.65 -6.84 14.04
CA THR A 198 7.81 -7.54 15.02
C THR A 198 8.51 -7.73 16.38
N LYS A 199 9.83 -7.88 16.38
CA LYS A 199 10.65 -7.99 17.59
C LYS A 199 11.04 -6.63 18.19
N GLY A 200 10.76 -5.52 17.51
CA GLY A 200 11.24 -4.18 17.88
C GLY A 200 12.75 -3.98 17.65
N GLU A 201 13.34 -4.79 16.77
CA GLU A 201 14.76 -4.72 16.43
C GLU A 201 14.99 -3.71 15.30
N ILE A 202 16.15 -3.04 15.34
CA ILE A 202 16.62 -2.16 14.27
C ILE A 202 17.38 -3.04 13.27
N ILE A 203 17.12 -2.82 11.98
CA ILE A 203 17.75 -3.55 10.88
C ILE A 203 18.95 -2.76 10.37
#